data_0b0ad4d147bcb79ec0819d1e0d8aa03a
#
_entry.id   0b0ad4d147bcb79ec0819d1e0d8aa03a
#
_cell.length_a   1.000
_cell.length_b   1.000
_cell.length_c   1.000
_cell.angle_alpha   90.00
_cell.angle_beta   90.00
_cell.angle_gamma   90.00
#
_symmetry.space_group_name_H-M   'P 1'
#
loop_
_entity.id
_entity.type
_entity.pdbx_description
1 polymer ?
#
loop_
_entity_poly.entity_id
_entity_poly.type
_entity_poly.pdbx_seq_one_letter_code
_entity_poly.pdbx_strand_id
1 'polypeptide(L)'
;PGMDTPNAHALRPASERIWQSFLAALAQLPADARAVLLLHDVLGADVDDIVPLLGLSAAACHQRLLQARAHLHQHPNAVEPPTP
;
A
#
# COMPACT_ATOMS: atom_id res chain seq x y z
N PRO A 1 27.65 8.70 22.85
CA PRO A 1 27.46 8.02 22.38
C PRO A 1 26.96 6.77 21.91
N GLY A 2 26.98 5.76 22.49
CA GLY A 2 26.64 4.55 21.91
C GLY A 2 25.21 4.35 21.57
N MET A 3 24.48 5.41 21.58
CA MET A 3 23.15 5.30 21.27
C MET A 3 22.92 4.93 19.88
N ASP A 4 23.78 5.29 19.01
CA ASP A 4 23.61 4.96 17.67
C ASP A 4 23.99 3.60 17.41
N THR A 5 23.27 2.67 17.80
CA THR A 5 23.70 1.33 17.65
C THR A 5 23.69 0.96 16.21
N PRO A 6 24.64 0.19 15.78
CA PRO A 6 24.65 -0.33 14.43
C PRO A 6 23.52 -1.29 14.18
N ASN A 7 22.85 -1.71 15.22
CA ASN A 7 21.76 -2.65 15.08
C ASN A 7 20.41 -2.02 15.01
N ALA A 8 20.37 -0.73 14.73
CA ALA A 8 19.10 -0.06 14.68
C ALA A 8 18.14 -0.72 13.70
N HIS A 9 18.65 -1.18 12.56
CA HIS A 9 17.78 -1.83 11.59
C HIS A 9 17.25 -3.15 12.11
N ALA A 10 18.08 -3.90 12.79
CA ALA A 10 17.64 -5.16 13.32
C ALA A 10 16.62 -5.00 14.43
N LEU A 11 16.63 -3.83 15.07
CA LEU A 11 15.73 -3.58 16.18
C LEU A 11 14.47 -2.83 15.78
N ARG A 12 14.25 -2.68 14.49
CA ARG A 12 13.06 -2.01 14.02
C ARG A 12 11.82 -2.72 14.48
N PRO A 13 10.80 -1.98 14.88
CA PRO A 13 9.54 -2.61 15.26
C PRO A 13 8.91 -3.33 14.08
N ALA A 14 8.11 -4.33 14.40
CA ALA A 14 7.42 -5.09 13.37
C ALA A 14 6.56 -4.20 12.49
N SER A 15 5.94 -3.18 13.08
CA SER A 15 5.10 -2.27 12.30
C SER A 15 5.89 -1.55 11.22
N GLU A 16 7.13 -1.22 11.52
CA GLU A 16 7.95 -0.54 10.55
C GLU A 16 8.36 -1.47 9.41
N ARG A 17 8.64 -2.73 9.72
CA ARG A 17 8.95 -3.71 8.70
C ARG A 17 7.75 -3.98 7.80
N ILE A 18 6.57 -4.05 8.40
CA ILE A 18 5.35 -4.24 7.64
C ILE A 18 5.11 -3.06 6.71
N TRP A 19 5.35 -1.85 7.21
CA TRP A 19 5.20 -0.65 6.40
C TRP A 19 6.15 -0.66 5.21
N GLN A 20 7.40 -1.06 5.43
CA GLN A 20 8.37 -1.14 4.36
C GLN A 20 7.96 -2.16 3.30
N SER A 21 7.45 -3.31 3.74
CA SER A 21 6.97 -4.32 2.81
C SER A 21 5.76 -3.83 2.03
N PHE A 22 4.88 -3.09 2.67
CA PHE A 22 3.72 -2.52 2.02
C PHE A 22 4.15 -1.54 0.94
N LEU A 23 5.10 -0.67 1.25
CA LEU A 23 5.60 0.29 0.28
C LEU A 23 6.24 -0.42 -0.92
N ALA A 24 6.97 -1.49 -0.66
CA ALA A 24 7.60 -2.25 -1.73
C ALA A 24 6.56 -2.89 -2.64
N ALA A 25 5.49 -3.42 -2.06
CA ALA A 25 4.41 -4.00 -2.83
C ALA A 25 3.68 -2.94 -3.65
N LEU A 26 3.46 -1.78 -3.06
CA LEU A 26 2.83 -0.68 -3.78
C LEU A 26 3.65 -0.26 -4.98
N ALA A 27 4.96 -0.26 -4.84
CA ALA A 27 5.84 0.18 -5.91
C ALA A 27 5.73 -0.70 -7.15
N GLN A 28 5.23 -1.92 -7.01
CA GLN A 28 5.07 -2.83 -8.13
C GLN A 28 3.76 -2.63 -8.88
N LEU A 29 2.86 -1.83 -8.34
CA LEU A 29 1.59 -1.56 -9.00
C LEU A 29 1.74 -0.52 -10.08
N PRO A 30 0.93 -0.59 -11.14
CA PRO A 30 0.85 0.52 -12.08
C PRO A 30 0.45 1.80 -11.35
N ALA A 31 0.89 2.92 -11.86
CA ALA A 31 0.71 4.19 -11.17
C ALA A 31 -0.76 4.50 -10.88
N ASP A 32 -1.66 4.24 -11.83
CA ASP A 32 -3.07 4.54 -11.62
C ASP A 32 -3.69 3.63 -10.57
N ALA A 33 -3.33 2.35 -10.57
CA ALA A 33 -3.85 1.42 -9.55
C ALA A 33 -3.35 1.82 -8.17
N ARG A 34 -2.10 2.21 -8.08
CA ARG A 34 -1.51 2.65 -6.82
C ARG A 34 -2.23 3.90 -6.31
N ALA A 35 -2.46 4.86 -7.21
CA ALA A 35 -3.14 6.09 -6.83
C ALA A 35 -4.56 5.83 -6.36
N VAL A 36 -5.30 5.00 -7.07
CA VAL A 36 -6.67 4.68 -6.67
C VAL A 36 -6.69 4.02 -5.29
N LEU A 37 -5.80 3.08 -5.08
CA LEU A 37 -5.75 2.39 -3.80
C LEU A 37 -5.46 3.36 -2.65
N LEU A 38 -4.48 4.23 -2.84
CA LEU A 38 -4.10 5.15 -1.78
C LEU A 38 -5.20 6.17 -1.52
N LEU A 39 -5.80 6.69 -2.57
CA LEU A 39 -6.86 7.67 -2.40
C LEU A 39 -8.08 7.07 -1.73
N HIS A 40 -8.44 5.87 -2.12
CA HIS A 40 -9.66 5.26 -1.62
C HIS A 40 -9.45 4.61 -0.26
N ASP A 41 -8.48 3.72 -0.16
CA ASP A 41 -8.33 2.89 1.04
C ASP A 41 -7.57 3.57 2.15
N VAL A 42 -6.64 4.47 1.82
CA VAL A 42 -5.84 5.14 2.85
C VAL A 42 -6.43 6.49 3.20
N LEU A 43 -6.79 7.28 2.20
CA LEU A 43 -7.28 8.63 2.44
C LEU A 43 -8.80 8.73 2.52
N GLY A 44 -9.50 7.65 2.18
CA GLY A 44 -10.95 7.63 2.33
C GLY A 44 -11.73 8.37 1.28
N ALA A 45 -11.12 8.63 0.12
CA ALA A 45 -11.84 9.33 -0.94
C ALA A 45 -12.82 8.40 -1.64
N ASP A 46 -13.97 8.93 -2.02
CA ASP A 46 -14.94 8.16 -2.79
C ASP A 46 -14.52 8.04 -4.23
N VAL A 47 -14.98 7.01 -4.90
CA VAL A 47 -14.72 6.84 -6.32
C VAL A 47 -15.15 8.07 -7.11
N ASP A 48 -16.28 8.67 -6.72
CA ASP A 48 -16.77 9.86 -7.42
C ASP A 48 -15.79 11.03 -7.34
N ASP A 49 -15.01 11.10 -6.28
CA ASP A 49 -13.98 12.12 -6.14
C ASP A 49 -12.71 11.77 -6.89
N ILE A 50 -12.44 10.48 -7.02
CA ILE A 50 -11.22 10.02 -7.68
C ILE A 50 -11.32 10.13 -9.19
N VAL A 51 -12.53 9.90 -9.73
CA VAL A 51 -12.75 9.93 -11.16
C VAL A 51 -12.24 11.20 -11.81
N PRO A 52 -12.66 12.40 -11.37
CA PRO A 52 -12.15 13.60 -12.02
C PRO A 52 -10.68 13.86 -11.72
N LEU A 53 -10.21 13.40 -10.58
CA LEU A 53 -8.84 13.65 -10.18
C LEU A 53 -7.86 12.89 -11.06
N LEU A 54 -8.18 11.66 -11.39
CA LEU A 54 -7.28 10.82 -12.17
C LEU A 54 -7.68 10.69 -13.63
N GLY A 55 -8.85 11.21 -14.01
CA GLY A 55 -9.31 11.08 -15.38
C GLY A 55 -9.70 9.68 -15.76
N LEU A 56 -10.14 8.88 -14.79
CA LEU A 56 -10.60 7.52 -15.04
C LEU A 56 -12.12 7.47 -14.96
N SER A 57 -12.71 6.49 -15.63
CA SER A 57 -14.13 6.24 -15.44
C SER A 57 -14.34 5.57 -14.10
N ALA A 58 -15.58 5.57 -13.62
CA ALA A 58 -15.88 4.89 -12.36
C ALA A 58 -15.57 3.40 -12.46
N ALA A 59 -15.90 2.78 -13.59
CA ALA A 59 -15.61 1.37 -13.79
C ALA A 59 -14.11 1.11 -13.75
N ALA A 60 -13.33 1.99 -14.37
CA ALA A 60 -11.88 1.84 -14.35
C ALA A 60 -11.33 2.01 -12.95
N CYS A 61 -11.86 2.96 -12.18
CA CYS A 61 -11.45 3.12 -10.80
C CYS A 61 -11.70 1.87 -9.99
N HIS A 62 -12.88 1.28 -10.13
CA HIS A 62 -13.18 0.04 -9.42
C HIS A 62 -12.25 -1.08 -9.84
N GLN A 63 -11.98 -1.18 -11.12
CA GLN A 63 -11.07 -2.20 -11.63
C GLN A 63 -9.66 -2.03 -11.08
N ARG A 64 -9.17 -0.80 -11.05
CA ARG A 64 -7.83 -0.52 -10.51
C ARG A 64 -7.76 -0.83 -9.03
N LEU A 65 -8.84 -0.52 -8.32
CA LEU A 65 -8.88 -0.81 -6.88
C LEU A 65 -8.83 -2.31 -6.63
N LEU A 66 -9.61 -3.08 -7.37
CA LEU A 66 -9.60 -4.53 -7.21
C LEU A 66 -8.26 -5.12 -7.60
N GLN A 67 -7.66 -4.60 -8.66
CA GLN A 67 -6.35 -5.04 -9.09
C GLN A 67 -5.30 -4.79 -8.01
N ALA A 68 -5.34 -3.61 -7.42
CA ALA A 68 -4.38 -3.24 -6.39
C ALA A 68 -4.55 -4.10 -5.15
N ARG A 69 -5.78 -4.33 -4.75
CA ARG A 69 -6.05 -5.15 -3.57
C ARG A 69 -5.62 -6.60 -3.79
N ALA A 70 -5.86 -7.11 -4.98
CA ALA A 70 -5.44 -8.47 -5.31
C ALA A 70 -3.93 -8.59 -5.28
N HIS A 71 -3.24 -7.58 -5.79
CA HIS A 71 -1.79 -7.59 -5.77
C HIS A 71 -1.24 -7.60 -4.35
N LEU A 72 -1.81 -6.76 -3.50
CA LEU A 72 -1.37 -6.72 -2.11
C LEU A 72 -1.67 -8.02 -1.38
N HIS A 73 -2.75 -8.69 -1.76
CA HIS A 73 -3.09 -9.97 -1.18
C HIS A 73 -2.07 -11.04 -1.54
N GLN A 74 -1.42 -10.90 -2.68
CA GLN A 74 -0.40 -11.83 -3.12
C GLN A 74 0.95 -11.56 -2.48
N HIS A 75 1.03 -10.53 -1.64
CA HIS A 75 2.25 -10.19 -0.93
C HIS A 75 1.97 -10.26 0.56
N PRO A 76 1.91 -11.46 1.10
CA PRO A 76 1.46 -11.63 2.49
C PRO A 76 2.32 -10.90 3.51
N ASN A 77 3.58 -10.69 3.19
CA ASN A 77 4.44 -9.97 4.12
C ASN A 77 4.04 -8.52 4.29
N ALA A 78 3.28 -7.99 3.36
CA ALA A 78 2.87 -6.59 3.42
C ALA A 78 1.58 -6.41 4.20
N VAL A 79 0.65 -7.37 4.11
CA VAL A 79 -0.66 -7.16 4.70
C VAL A 79 -1.10 -8.27 5.63
N GLU A 80 -0.42 -9.38 5.59
CA GLU A 80 -0.87 -10.52 6.35
C GLU A 80 -0.39 -10.42 7.79
N PRO A 81 -1.26 -10.62 8.76
CA PRO A 81 -0.82 -10.60 10.14
C PRO A 81 0.09 -11.79 10.41
N PRO A 82 0.96 -11.67 11.39
CA PRO A 82 1.85 -12.77 11.71
C PRO A 82 1.03 -13.96 12.16
N THR A 83 1.39 -15.10 11.65
CA THR A 83 0.70 -16.29 12.06
C THR A 83 1.39 -16.89 13.25
N PRO A 84 0.66 -17.46 14.10
CA PRO A 84 1.24 -18.10 15.29
C PRO A 84 2.09 -19.29 14.95
#